data_0c8af32e32e58d4303cf07b24f98e716
#
_entry.id   0c8af32e32e58d4303cf07b24f98e716
#
_cell.length_a   1.000
_cell.length_b   1.000
_cell.length_c   1.000
_cell.angle_alpha   90.00
_cell.angle_beta   90.00
_cell.angle_gamma   90.00
#
_symmetry.space_group_name_H-M   'P 1'
#
loop_
_entity.id
_entity.type
_entity.pdbx_description
1 polymer ?
#
loop_
_entity_poly.entity_id
_entity_poly.type
_entity_poly.pdbx_seq_one_letter_code
_entity_poly.pdbx_strand_id
1 'polypeptide(L)'
;RKGFGDPRGTLFFELARLAEARKPPYLLFENVVGLINHDHCRTFATILNTLDRLGYGVEWQCLNSKDFGVPQSRNRVYIIGYLDERCRGKVFPFTEATGGSLIQTHGGHQGERVYSPEGLSCTLAANPGGFGGKTGLYEVGVPIKCATKTGYQMAQVGDSIDLSYATVNSRRGRVGKEIAHTLTTGCQQGTVEVRPVKNPIKSDLARNTERTGKPGAPMHTLTTKDRHGVLYEGRIRRLTPRECLRLQGWTDDRIDTVLAVQSDNQAYKQAGNGVTVHVVEAIGRRIAAMDAELRGEAPAP
;
A
#
# COMPACT_ATOMS: atom_id res chain seq x y z
N ARG A 1 -19.93 -8.88 11.37
CA ARG A 1 -19.13 -8.03 12.31
C ARG A 1 -20.08 -7.59 13.41
N LYS A 2 -19.70 -7.76 14.68
CA LYS A 2 -20.61 -7.69 15.84
C LYS A 2 -20.77 -6.28 16.44
N GLY A 3 -20.24 -5.22 15.78
CA GLY A 3 -20.37 -3.84 16.27
C GLY A 3 -19.85 -3.65 17.69
N PHE A 4 -20.62 -2.97 18.53
CA PHE A 4 -20.31 -2.79 19.95
C PHE A 4 -20.45 -4.07 20.80
N GLY A 5 -20.99 -5.16 20.27
CA GLY A 5 -20.97 -6.47 20.90
C GLY A 5 -19.62 -7.22 20.75
N ASP A 6 -18.66 -6.69 20.00
CA ASP A 6 -17.27 -7.17 19.91
C ASP A 6 -16.41 -6.40 20.92
N PRO A 7 -15.53 -7.07 21.72
CA PRO A 7 -14.63 -6.37 22.65
C PRO A 7 -13.81 -5.25 22.02
N ARG A 8 -13.52 -5.33 20.71
CA ARG A 8 -12.85 -4.26 19.96
C ARG A 8 -13.74 -3.04 19.70
N GLY A 9 -15.07 -3.22 19.65
CA GLY A 9 -16.02 -2.13 19.50
C GLY A 9 -16.20 -1.35 20.81
N THR A 10 -15.91 -1.94 21.97
CA THR A 10 -15.99 -1.28 23.28
C THR A 10 -14.84 -0.31 23.55
N LEU A 11 -13.69 -0.45 22.82
CA LEU A 11 -12.55 0.46 22.98
C LEU A 11 -12.91 1.94 22.74
N PHE A 12 -13.84 2.22 21.85
CA PHE A 12 -14.31 3.59 21.65
C PHE A 12 -14.88 4.21 22.95
N PHE A 13 -15.67 3.44 23.71
CA PHE A 13 -16.25 3.95 24.97
C PHE A 13 -15.21 4.19 26.06
N GLU A 14 -14.10 3.40 26.06
CA GLU A 14 -12.97 3.69 26.95
C GLU A 14 -12.25 4.98 26.56
N LEU A 15 -12.07 5.24 25.25
CA LEU A 15 -11.55 6.52 24.78
C LEU A 15 -12.49 7.68 25.11
N ALA A 16 -13.81 7.51 24.97
CA ALA A 16 -14.81 8.50 25.35
C ALA A 16 -14.77 8.80 26.86
N ARG A 17 -14.65 7.77 27.71
CA ARG A 17 -14.48 7.92 29.17
C ARG A 17 -13.21 8.71 29.52
N LEU A 18 -12.09 8.45 28.84
CA LEU A 18 -10.85 9.20 29.00
C LEU A 18 -11.01 10.65 28.55
N ALA A 19 -11.69 10.87 27.42
CA ALA A 19 -11.97 12.21 26.90
C ALA A 19 -12.86 13.01 27.88
N GLU A 20 -13.86 12.36 28.49
CA GLU A 20 -14.71 12.96 29.53
C GLU A 20 -13.89 13.39 30.74
N ALA A 21 -13.02 12.49 31.23
CA ALA A 21 -12.21 12.72 32.43
C ALA A 21 -11.10 13.77 32.23
N ARG A 22 -10.50 13.84 31.05
CA ARG A 22 -9.31 14.67 30.77
C ARG A 22 -9.61 15.93 29.96
N LYS A 23 -10.73 15.95 29.25
CA LYS A 23 -11.15 17.08 28.41
C LYS A 23 -10.02 17.62 27.51
N PRO A 24 -9.29 16.74 26.74
CA PRO A 24 -8.28 17.23 25.82
C PRO A 24 -8.92 18.21 24.81
N PRO A 25 -8.24 19.31 24.44
CA PRO A 25 -8.82 20.31 23.53
C PRO A 25 -9.15 19.73 22.15
N TYR A 26 -8.40 18.73 21.71
CA TYR A 26 -8.56 18.07 20.42
C TYR A 26 -8.58 16.56 20.56
N LEU A 27 -9.38 15.91 19.72
CA LEU A 27 -9.45 14.46 19.54
C LEU A 27 -9.25 14.15 18.06
N LEU A 28 -8.47 13.11 17.75
CA LEU A 28 -8.34 12.59 16.38
C LEU A 28 -8.54 11.08 16.39
N PHE A 29 -9.54 10.61 15.67
CA PHE A 29 -9.83 9.19 15.47
C PHE A 29 -9.68 8.82 14.01
N GLU A 30 -9.18 7.62 13.76
CA GLU A 30 -9.11 7.01 12.43
C GLU A 30 -9.84 5.67 12.43
N ASN A 31 -10.51 5.37 11.32
CA ASN A 31 -11.13 4.06 11.13
C ASN A 31 -11.28 3.73 9.64
N VAL A 32 -11.65 2.49 9.37
CA VAL A 32 -12.03 2.07 8.00
C VAL A 32 -13.33 2.75 7.57
N VAL A 33 -13.45 3.09 6.27
CA VAL A 33 -14.66 3.75 5.72
C VAL A 33 -15.94 2.94 5.97
N GLY A 34 -15.80 1.60 6.07
CA GLY A 34 -16.92 0.72 6.42
C GLY A 34 -17.57 1.01 7.79
N LEU A 35 -16.93 1.81 8.67
CA LEU A 35 -17.53 2.28 9.91
C LEU A 35 -18.77 3.14 9.66
N ILE A 36 -18.76 3.96 8.62
CA ILE A 36 -19.87 4.88 8.30
C ILE A 36 -21.17 4.12 8.08
N ASN A 37 -21.11 3.02 7.30
CA ASN A 37 -22.29 2.23 6.95
C ASN A 37 -22.53 1.05 7.90
N HIS A 38 -21.69 0.91 8.95
CA HIS A 38 -21.79 -0.21 9.87
C HIS A 38 -23.10 -0.16 10.65
N ASP A 39 -23.80 -1.31 10.76
CA ASP A 39 -25.06 -1.45 11.45
C ASP A 39 -26.09 -0.37 11.04
N HIS A 40 -26.31 -0.23 9.72
CA HIS A 40 -27.21 0.79 9.16
C HIS A 40 -26.89 2.21 9.64
N CYS A 41 -25.61 2.58 9.67
CA CYS A 41 -25.06 3.85 10.15
C CYS A 41 -25.17 4.09 11.68
N ARG A 42 -25.80 3.18 12.44
CA ARG A 42 -26.03 3.37 13.88
C ARG A 42 -24.74 3.47 14.68
N THR A 43 -23.73 2.66 14.33
CA THR A 43 -22.44 2.72 15.03
C THR A 43 -21.75 4.08 14.86
N PHE A 44 -21.75 4.60 13.65
CA PHE A 44 -21.13 5.90 13.36
C PHE A 44 -21.90 7.04 14.06
N ALA A 45 -23.24 7.03 13.97
CA ALA A 45 -24.10 7.99 14.69
C ALA A 45 -23.87 7.94 16.21
N THR A 46 -23.71 6.74 16.79
CA THR A 46 -23.40 6.60 18.22
C THR A 46 -22.07 7.26 18.59
N ILE A 47 -21.04 7.11 17.74
CA ILE A 47 -19.74 7.77 17.97
C ILE A 47 -19.90 9.29 17.97
N LEU A 48 -20.54 9.86 16.93
CA LEU A 48 -20.74 11.30 16.81
C LEU A 48 -21.56 11.86 17.97
N ASN A 49 -22.69 11.23 18.29
CA ASN A 49 -23.56 11.64 19.42
C ASN A 49 -22.85 11.54 20.78
N THR A 50 -21.98 10.55 20.97
CA THR A 50 -21.21 10.41 22.21
C THR A 50 -20.24 11.56 22.38
N LEU A 51 -19.51 11.92 21.33
CA LEU A 51 -18.58 13.06 21.36
C LEU A 51 -19.30 14.40 21.55
N ASP A 52 -20.42 14.59 20.88
CA ASP A 52 -21.29 15.78 21.04
C ASP A 52 -21.77 15.92 22.50
N ARG A 53 -22.27 14.83 23.12
CA ARG A 53 -22.69 14.83 24.54
C ARG A 53 -21.56 15.11 25.51
N LEU A 54 -20.31 14.82 25.13
CA LEU A 54 -19.12 15.19 25.91
C LEU A 54 -18.71 16.66 25.73
N GLY A 55 -19.40 17.39 24.86
CA GLY A 55 -19.17 18.80 24.57
C GLY A 55 -18.16 19.06 23.47
N TYR A 56 -17.87 18.06 22.63
CA TYR A 56 -16.99 18.23 21.47
C TYR A 56 -17.81 18.58 20.23
N GLY A 57 -17.45 19.68 19.56
CA GLY A 57 -17.79 19.87 18.15
C GLY A 57 -17.06 18.81 17.31
N VAL A 58 -17.73 18.23 16.30
CA VAL A 58 -17.18 17.10 15.54
C VAL A 58 -17.22 17.38 14.04
N GLU A 59 -16.08 17.14 13.39
CA GLU A 59 -15.95 17.10 11.93
C GLU A 59 -15.39 15.76 11.49
N TRP A 60 -15.71 15.34 10.28
CA TRP A 60 -15.14 14.13 9.72
C TRP A 60 -15.02 14.18 8.21
N GLN A 61 -14.05 13.46 7.66
CA GLN A 61 -13.86 13.30 6.23
C GLN A 61 -13.24 11.93 5.93
N CYS A 62 -13.62 11.36 4.76
CA CYS A 62 -12.90 10.22 4.19
C CYS A 62 -11.72 10.75 3.40
N LEU A 63 -10.50 10.34 3.76
CA LEU A 63 -9.26 10.73 3.09
C LEU A 63 -8.57 9.49 2.52
N ASN A 64 -8.01 9.62 1.34
CA ASN A 64 -7.21 8.57 0.72
C ASN A 64 -5.72 8.97 0.77
N SER A 65 -4.88 8.08 1.28
CA SER A 65 -3.44 8.32 1.42
C SER A 65 -2.75 8.73 0.13
N LYS A 66 -3.25 8.26 -1.03
CA LYS A 66 -2.71 8.63 -2.34
C LYS A 66 -2.77 10.13 -2.62
N ASP A 67 -3.73 10.83 -2.02
CA ASP A 67 -3.94 12.26 -2.20
C ASP A 67 -2.99 13.10 -1.32
N PHE A 68 -2.14 12.43 -0.52
CA PHE A 68 -1.17 13.01 0.41
C PHE A 68 0.29 12.61 0.09
N GLY A 69 0.58 12.29 -1.17
CA GLY A 69 1.95 12.08 -1.65
C GLY A 69 2.58 10.72 -1.35
N VAL A 70 1.79 9.72 -0.93
CA VAL A 70 2.25 8.33 -0.85
C VAL A 70 1.60 7.47 -1.94
N PRO A 71 2.34 6.55 -2.59
CA PRO A 71 1.81 5.74 -3.67
C PRO A 71 0.98 4.55 -3.15
N GLN A 72 0.04 4.83 -2.21
CA GLN A 72 -0.85 3.82 -1.65
C GLN A 72 -2.30 4.30 -1.66
N SER A 73 -3.19 3.52 -2.26
CA SER A 73 -4.63 3.74 -2.16
C SER A 73 -5.15 3.16 -0.84
N ARG A 74 -5.22 4.01 0.20
CA ARG A 74 -5.74 3.66 1.53
C ARG A 74 -6.78 4.68 1.96
N ASN A 75 -8.04 4.32 1.81
CA ASN A 75 -9.16 5.20 2.18
C ASN A 75 -9.57 4.95 3.63
N ARG A 76 -9.64 6.02 4.43
CA ARG A 76 -9.98 5.99 5.85
C ARG A 76 -10.90 7.15 6.21
N VAL A 77 -11.77 6.94 7.19
CA VAL A 77 -12.51 8.03 7.81
C VAL A 77 -11.68 8.59 8.97
N TYR A 78 -11.49 9.89 8.97
CA TYR A 78 -10.89 10.67 10.04
C TYR A 78 -11.98 11.49 10.71
N ILE A 79 -12.01 11.47 12.03
CA ILE A 79 -12.98 12.19 12.86
C ILE A 79 -12.18 13.07 13.80
N ILE A 80 -12.47 14.36 13.82
CA ILE A 80 -11.85 15.33 14.72
C ILE A 80 -12.92 15.85 15.68
N GLY A 81 -12.58 15.85 16.96
CA GLY A 81 -13.35 16.52 18.01
C GLY A 81 -12.57 17.73 18.52
N TYR A 82 -13.26 18.83 18.82
CA TYR A 82 -12.69 20.03 19.43
C TYR A 82 -13.66 20.60 20.47
N LEU A 83 -13.11 21.18 21.56
CA LEU A 83 -13.92 21.80 22.61
C LEU A 83 -14.29 23.26 22.31
N ASP A 84 -13.50 23.94 21.47
CA ASP A 84 -13.74 25.35 21.14
C ASP A 84 -14.52 25.44 19.80
N GLU A 85 -15.73 25.98 19.87
CA GLU A 85 -16.63 26.16 18.72
C GLU A 85 -16.02 27.01 17.58
N ARG A 86 -15.03 27.85 17.87
CA ARG A 86 -14.29 28.64 16.86
C ARG A 86 -13.48 27.78 15.92
N CYS A 87 -13.27 26.47 16.25
CA CYS A 87 -12.58 25.50 15.41
C CYS A 87 -13.42 25.02 14.22
N ARG A 88 -14.73 25.23 14.23
CA ARG A 88 -15.65 24.69 13.23
C ARG A 88 -15.28 25.07 11.80
N GLY A 89 -15.17 24.07 10.92
CA GLY A 89 -14.87 24.23 9.48
C GLY A 89 -13.42 24.60 9.16
N LYS A 90 -12.50 24.56 10.16
CA LYS A 90 -11.12 24.99 9.96
C LYS A 90 -10.17 23.83 9.59
N VAL A 91 -10.50 22.60 9.95
CA VAL A 91 -9.65 21.44 9.65
C VAL A 91 -10.10 20.72 8.39
N PHE A 92 -11.37 20.47 8.21
CA PHE A 92 -11.95 19.89 7.00
C PHE A 92 -12.76 20.92 6.20
N PRO A 93 -12.93 20.78 4.87
CA PRO A 93 -12.45 19.68 4.04
C PRO A 93 -11.02 19.86 3.49
N PHE A 94 -10.37 18.73 3.13
CA PHE A 94 -9.29 18.70 2.17
C PHE A 94 -9.88 18.51 0.77
N THR A 95 -9.61 19.42 -0.16
CA THR A 95 -10.26 19.49 -1.48
C THR A 95 -9.39 19.02 -2.64
N GLU A 96 -8.08 18.83 -2.42
CA GLU A 96 -7.15 18.48 -3.48
C GLU A 96 -6.85 16.97 -3.49
N ALA A 97 -7.04 16.33 -4.64
CA ALA A 97 -6.63 14.96 -4.91
C ALA A 97 -5.51 14.97 -5.95
N THR A 98 -4.31 14.55 -5.57
CA THR A 98 -3.11 14.53 -6.44
C THR A 98 -2.67 13.11 -6.82
N GLY A 99 -3.46 12.08 -6.54
CA GLY A 99 -3.05 10.69 -6.61
C GLY A 99 -3.20 10.02 -7.99
N GLY A 100 -2.29 9.09 -8.29
CA GLY A 100 -2.32 8.20 -9.45
C GLY A 100 -3.41 7.10 -9.39
N SER A 101 -3.33 6.09 -10.25
CA SER A 101 -4.27 4.96 -10.32
C SER A 101 -3.64 3.66 -9.81
N LEU A 102 -4.48 2.79 -9.22
CA LEU A 102 -4.12 1.42 -8.93
C LEU A 102 -4.19 0.60 -10.23
N ILE A 103 -3.08 0.00 -10.65
CA ILE A 103 -3.02 -0.80 -11.88
C ILE A 103 -2.96 -2.29 -11.49
N GLN A 104 -4.07 -3.00 -11.67
CA GLN A 104 -4.15 -4.43 -11.44
C GLN A 104 -3.85 -5.17 -12.75
N THR A 105 -2.81 -6.00 -12.77
CA THR A 105 -2.39 -6.79 -13.95
C THR A 105 -3.06 -8.15 -13.99
N HIS A 106 -3.30 -8.78 -12.84
CA HIS A 106 -3.99 -10.07 -12.76
C HIS A 106 -5.09 -10.06 -11.70
N GLY A 107 -6.23 -10.66 -12.02
CA GLY A 107 -7.37 -10.85 -11.12
C GLY A 107 -7.14 -11.95 -10.09
N GLY A 108 -8.12 -12.16 -9.19
CA GLY A 108 -8.10 -13.20 -8.16
C GLY A 108 -8.81 -12.75 -6.88
N HIS A 109 -8.81 -13.62 -5.87
CA HIS A 109 -9.23 -13.25 -4.53
C HIS A 109 -8.25 -12.26 -3.89
N GLN A 110 -8.66 -11.57 -2.83
CA GLN A 110 -7.78 -10.68 -2.08
C GLN A 110 -6.54 -11.45 -1.59
N GLY A 111 -5.36 -11.05 -1.97
CA GLY A 111 -4.10 -11.74 -1.68
C GLY A 111 -3.55 -12.57 -2.87
N GLU A 112 -4.35 -12.74 -3.92
CA GLU A 112 -3.93 -13.37 -5.19
C GLU A 112 -3.84 -12.36 -6.33
N ARG A 113 -4.38 -11.16 -6.14
CA ARG A 113 -4.34 -10.09 -7.13
C ARG A 113 -2.91 -9.60 -7.31
N VAL A 114 -2.51 -9.44 -8.56
CA VAL A 114 -1.19 -8.91 -8.93
C VAL A 114 -1.35 -7.49 -9.42
N TYR A 115 -0.47 -6.61 -8.98
CA TYR A 115 -0.49 -5.20 -9.31
C TYR A 115 0.81 -4.80 -10.00
N SER A 116 0.72 -3.83 -10.90
CA SER A 116 1.89 -3.22 -11.53
C SER A 116 2.67 -2.39 -10.49
N PRO A 117 4.00 -2.46 -10.47
CA PRO A 117 4.83 -1.61 -9.63
C PRO A 117 4.81 -0.13 -10.07
N GLU A 118 4.33 0.16 -11.28
CA GLU A 118 4.19 1.52 -11.82
C GLU A 118 2.91 2.22 -11.35
N GLY A 119 1.96 1.45 -10.76
CA GLY A 119 0.72 1.97 -10.22
C GLY A 119 0.80 2.26 -8.71
N LEU A 120 -0.33 2.71 -8.17
CA LEU A 120 -0.48 2.86 -6.72
C LEU A 120 -0.45 1.50 -6.03
N SER A 121 0.05 1.46 -4.80
CA SER A 121 -0.09 0.30 -3.93
C SER A 121 -1.53 0.15 -3.43
N CYS A 122 -2.01 -1.09 -3.32
CA CYS A 122 -3.26 -1.38 -2.62
C CYS A 122 -3.14 -1.13 -1.12
N THR A 123 -4.27 -1.08 -0.42
CA THR A 123 -4.30 -0.91 1.04
C THR A 123 -3.56 -2.04 1.74
N LEU A 124 -2.60 -1.69 2.59
CA LEU A 124 -1.89 -2.64 3.44
C LEU A 124 -2.84 -3.26 4.48
N ALA A 125 -2.75 -4.55 4.68
CA ALA A 125 -3.50 -5.28 5.69
C ALA A 125 -2.58 -5.76 6.81
N ALA A 126 -3.08 -5.74 8.04
CA ALA A 126 -2.32 -6.12 9.23
C ALA A 126 -2.06 -7.63 9.37
N ASN A 127 -2.75 -8.46 8.59
CA ASN A 127 -2.58 -9.90 8.62
C ASN A 127 -1.84 -10.40 7.38
N PRO A 128 -0.53 -10.69 7.48
CA PRO A 128 0.31 -11.06 6.34
C PRO A 128 0.16 -12.53 5.92
N GLY A 129 -0.85 -13.25 6.42
CA GLY A 129 -1.01 -14.69 6.16
C GLY A 129 -1.19 -15.03 4.68
N GLY A 130 -0.64 -16.17 4.25
CA GLY A 130 -0.75 -16.72 2.91
C GLY A 130 0.16 -16.09 1.87
N PHE A 131 0.08 -16.61 0.63
CA PHE A 131 0.79 -16.08 -0.53
C PHE A 131 0.21 -14.70 -0.89
N GLY A 132 1.03 -13.65 -0.89
CA GLY A 132 0.58 -12.27 -1.04
C GLY A 132 -0.13 -11.66 0.17
N GLY A 133 -0.52 -12.46 1.16
CA GLY A 133 -1.27 -11.99 2.32
C GLY A 133 -2.61 -11.36 1.91
N LYS A 134 -3.01 -10.27 2.57
CA LYS A 134 -4.14 -9.44 2.15
C LYS A 134 -3.70 -8.15 1.46
N THR A 135 -2.41 -8.01 1.23
CA THR A 135 -1.81 -6.79 0.65
C THR A 135 -1.72 -6.87 -0.88
N GLY A 136 -1.82 -8.07 -1.46
CA GLY A 136 -1.63 -8.32 -2.89
C GLY A 136 -0.19 -8.68 -3.25
N LEU A 137 0.01 -9.00 -4.51
CA LEU A 137 1.29 -9.34 -5.12
C LEU A 137 1.68 -8.24 -6.11
N TYR A 138 2.97 -8.08 -6.35
CA TYR A 138 3.48 -7.11 -7.31
C TYR A 138 4.35 -7.80 -8.33
N GLU A 139 4.16 -7.41 -9.58
CA GLU A 139 4.98 -7.86 -10.69
C GLU A 139 6.33 -7.16 -10.63
N VAL A 140 7.41 -7.94 -10.69
CA VAL A 140 8.78 -7.42 -10.67
C VAL A 140 9.47 -7.84 -11.95
N GLY A 141 9.78 -6.89 -12.83
CA GLY A 141 10.51 -7.12 -14.06
C GLY A 141 11.97 -7.52 -13.81
N VAL A 142 12.66 -7.94 -14.88
CA VAL A 142 14.09 -8.24 -14.88
C VAL A 142 14.88 -6.93 -15.00
N PRO A 143 15.78 -6.59 -14.07
CA PRO A 143 16.60 -5.40 -14.18
C PRO A 143 17.70 -5.59 -15.25
N ILE A 144 17.64 -4.83 -16.32
CA ILE A 144 18.63 -4.83 -17.40
C ILE A 144 19.56 -3.62 -17.23
N LYS A 145 20.85 -3.89 -17.03
CA LYS A 145 21.86 -2.88 -16.82
C LYS A 145 21.99 -1.94 -18.03
N CYS A 146 21.91 -0.64 -17.81
CA CYS A 146 21.96 0.37 -18.88
C CYS A 146 22.44 1.74 -18.37
N ALA A 147 22.76 2.66 -19.28
CA ALA A 147 23.25 4.00 -18.98
C ALA A 147 22.08 4.99 -18.65
N THR A 148 21.23 4.65 -17.70
CA THR A 148 20.23 5.55 -17.12
C THR A 148 20.72 6.12 -15.80
N LYS A 149 20.02 7.11 -15.23
CA LYS A 149 20.35 7.65 -13.90
C LYS A 149 20.30 6.56 -12.81
N THR A 150 19.44 5.57 -12.96
CA THR A 150 19.29 4.44 -12.05
C THR A 150 20.27 3.31 -12.33
N GLY A 151 20.99 3.32 -13.47
CA GLY A 151 21.90 2.28 -13.90
C GLY A 151 21.23 1.02 -14.51
N TYR A 152 19.89 0.98 -14.55
CA TYR A 152 19.13 -0.15 -15.12
C TYR A 152 17.77 0.29 -15.69
N GLN A 153 17.18 -0.58 -16.52
CA GLN A 153 15.79 -0.52 -16.98
C GLN A 153 15.09 -1.84 -16.62
N MET A 154 13.83 -1.79 -16.24
CA MET A 154 13.05 -2.99 -15.95
C MET A 154 12.44 -3.53 -17.25
N ALA A 155 12.71 -4.81 -17.54
CA ALA A 155 12.09 -5.55 -18.63
C ALA A 155 10.96 -6.45 -18.10
N GLN A 156 9.85 -6.50 -18.84
CA GLN A 156 8.68 -7.33 -18.55
C GLN A 156 8.49 -8.41 -19.64
N VAL A 157 7.52 -9.30 -19.43
CA VAL A 157 7.17 -10.32 -20.45
C VAL A 157 6.77 -9.65 -21.76
N GLY A 158 7.31 -10.16 -22.87
CA GLY A 158 7.09 -9.60 -24.19
C GLY A 158 8.06 -8.48 -24.57
N ASP A 159 8.79 -7.92 -23.61
CA ASP A 159 9.82 -6.92 -23.91
C ASP A 159 11.02 -7.55 -24.62
N SER A 160 11.59 -6.85 -25.58
CA SER A 160 12.86 -7.20 -26.20
C SER A 160 14.03 -6.62 -25.40
N ILE A 161 15.13 -7.35 -25.37
CA ILE A 161 16.36 -6.94 -24.67
C ILE A 161 17.52 -6.93 -25.65
N ASP A 162 18.21 -5.77 -25.77
CA ASP A 162 19.48 -5.71 -26.48
C ASP A 162 20.60 -6.25 -25.58
N LEU A 163 21.07 -7.44 -25.88
CA LEU A 163 22.16 -8.12 -25.19
C LEU A 163 23.55 -7.75 -25.74
N SER A 164 23.61 -6.92 -26.76
CA SER A 164 24.90 -6.46 -27.32
C SER A 164 25.69 -5.72 -26.24
N TYR A 165 26.93 -6.12 -26.05
CA TYR A 165 27.83 -5.53 -25.04
C TYR A 165 27.20 -5.52 -23.61
N ALA A 166 26.69 -6.66 -23.16
CA ALA A 166 25.99 -6.82 -21.88
C ALA A 166 26.80 -6.32 -20.65
N THR A 167 28.11 -6.27 -20.75
CA THR A 167 29.02 -5.83 -19.68
C THR A 167 29.27 -4.32 -19.65
N VAL A 168 28.87 -3.56 -20.69
CA VAL A 168 29.19 -2.14 -20.83
C VAL A 168 28.02 -1.26 -20.38
N ASN A 169 28.29 -0.31 -19.48
CA ASN A 169 27.28 0.59 -18.91
C ASN A 169 26.95 1.82 -19.77
N SER A 170 27.47 1.92 -21.00
CA SER A 170 27.38 3.10 -21.85
C SER A 170 26.13 3.16 -22.74
N ARG A 171 25.36 2.07 -22.85
CA ARG A 171 24.18 2.03 -23.72
C ARG A 171 22.89 2.38 -22.98
N ARG A 172 22.08 3.22 -23.63
CA ARG A 172 20.70 3.54 -23.24
C ARG A 172 19.72 2.73 -24.10
N GLY A 173 18.46 2.57 -23.61
CA GLY A 173 17.39 1.97 -24.40
C GLY A 173 17.59 0.48 -24.69
N ARG A 174 18.09 -0.29 -23.73
CA ARG A 174 18.28 -1.73 -23.87
C ARG A 174 17.00 -2.55 -23.82
N VAL A 175 15.92 -2.00 -23.28
CA VAL A 175 14.62 -2.63 -23.19
C VAL A 175 13.70 -1.97 -24.21
N GLY A 176 13.21 -2.74 -25.17
CA GLY A 176 12.17 -2.35 -26.11
C GLY A 176 10.82 -2.87 -25.62
N LYS A 177 9.94 -1.96 -25.26
CA LYS A 177 8.61 -2.30 -24.74
C LYS A 177 7.74 -2.87 -25.86
N GLU A 178 7.53 -4.20 -25.86
CA GLU A 178 6.76 -4.95 -26.85
C GLU A 178 7.23 -4.77 -28.32
N ILE A 179 8.40 -4.16 -28.54
CA ILE A 179 8.96 -3.87 -29.86
C ILE A 179 10.40 -4.39 -29.92
N ALA A 180 10.74 -5.13 -30.98
CA ALA A 180 12.10 -5.57 -31.23
C ALA A 180 13.01 -4.38 -31.58
N HIS A 181 14.25 -4.42 -31.10
CA HIS A 181 15.27 -3.45 -31.51
C HIS A 181 15.65 -3.66 -32.98
N THR A 182 16.23 -2.64 -33.60
CA THR A 182 16.73 -2.71 -34.98
C THR A 182 17.75 -3.87 -35.12
N LEU A 183 17.50 -4.76 -36.06
CA LEU A 183 18.41 -5.87 -36.36
C LEU A 183 19.68 -5.33 -37.03
N THR A 184 20.82 -5.67 -36.45
CA THR A 184 22.14 -5.38 -37.01
C THR A 184 22.87 -6.70 -37.25
N THR A 185 23.91 -6.75 -38.09
CA THR A 185 24.66 -7.94 -38.41
C THR A 185 25.34 -8.62 -37.21
N GLY A 186 25.54 -7.89 -36.11
CA GLY A 186 26.05 -8.40 -34.84
C GLY A 186 25.04 -8.39 -33.70
N CYS A 187 23.73 -8.24 -34.01
CA CYS A 187 22.70 -8.07 -33.03
C CYS A 187 22.45 -9.32 -32.20
N GLN A 188 22.62 -9.21 -30.90
CA GLN A 188 22.18 -10.17 -29.92
C GLN A 188 20.95 -9.61 -29.21
N GLN A 189 19.79 -10.14 -29.56
CA GLN A 189 18.53 -9.78 -28.89
C GLN A 189 18.01 -10.98 -28.10
N GLY A 190 17.46 -10.70 -26.95
CA GLY A 190 16.71 -11.63 -26.13
C GLY A 190 15.26 -11.16 -25.93
N THR A 191 14.42 -12.03 -25.45
CA THR A 191 13.08 -11.69 -24.99
C THR A 191 12.85 -12.29 -23.61
N VAL A 192 11.96 -11.70 -22.86
CA VAL A 192 11.54 -12.24 -21.57
C VAL A 192 10.40 -13.24 -21.81
N GLU A 193 10.62 -14.50 -21.48
CA GLU A 193 9.70 -15.59 -21.73
C GLU A 193 9.02 -16.08 -20.45
N VAL A 194 7.81 -16.62 -20.61
CA VAL A 194 7.03 -17.24 -19.53
C VAL A 194 7.00 -18.75 -19.70
N ARG A 195 7.20 -19.48 -18.62
CA ARG A 195 7.07 -20.94 -18.59
C ARG A 195 5.98 -21.36 -17.62
N PRO A 196 5.04 -22.24 -17.98
CA PRO A 196 4.03 -22.75 -17.05
C PRO A 196 4.69 -23.62 -15.96
N VAL A 197 4.23 -23.45 -14.72
CA VAL A 197 4.73 -24.19 -13.56
C VAL A 197 3.57 -24.80 -12.80
N LYS A 198 3.69 -26.09 -12.45
CA LYS A 198 2.75 -26.78 -11.58
C LYS A 198 3.21 -26.69 -10.12
N ASN A 199 2.35 -26.23 -9.24
CA ASN A 199 2.61 -26.06 -7.79
C ASN A 199 3.84 -25.20 -7.46
N PRO A 200 3.85 -23.89 -7.78
CA PRO A 200 5.00 -23.00 -7.66
C PRO A 200 5.46 -22.71 -6.22
N ILE A 201 4.68 -23.10 -5.21
CA ILE A 201 4.93 -22.78 -3.78
C ILE A 201 5.83 -23.82 -3.10
N LYS A 202 6.16 -24.93 -3.75
CA LYS A 202 7.05 -25.95 -3.16
C LYS A 202 8.51 -25.60 -3.44
N SER A 203 9.34 -25.64 -2.39
CA SER A 203 10.75 -25.24 -2.34
C SER A 203 11.70 -25.99 -3.33
N ASP A 204 11.22 -27.01 -4.04
CA ASP A 204 12.01 -27.87 -4.89
C ASP A 204 11.85 -27.59 -6.40
N LEU A 205 11.41 -26.40 -6.78
CA LEU A 205 11.23 -26.02 -8.20
C LEU A 205 12.50 -26.19 -9.04
N ALA A 206 13.67 -26.01 -8.44
CA ALA A 206 14.96 -26.13 -9.14
C ALA A 206 15.37 -27.58 -9.44
N ARG A 207 14.71 -28.57 -8.84
CA ARG A 207 15.12 -30.00 -8.97
C ARG A 207 14.15 -30.85 -9.77
N ASN A 208 13.00 -30.32 -10.18
CA ASN A 208 11.97 -31.16 -10.84
C ASN A 208 11.52 -30.54 -12.16
N THR A 209 12.21 -30.87 -13.24
CA THR A 209 11.94 -30.41 -14.61
C THR A 209 10.55 -30.83 -15.13
N GLU A 210 9.93 -31.87 -14.57
CA GLU A 210 8.59 -32.32 -14.95
C GLU A 210 7.48 -31.33 -14.55
N ARG A 211 7.78 -30.41 -13.63
CA ARG A 211 6.81 -29.38 -13.18
C ARG A 211 6.89 -28.08 -13.95
N THR A 212 7.96 -27.90 -14.72
CA THR A 212 8.19 -26.67 -15.51
C THR A 212 8.05 -27.00 -16.98
N GLY A 213 7.08 -26.38 -17.64
CA GLY A 213 6.91 -26.53 -19.08
C GLY A 213 7.99 -25.82 -19.88
N LYS A 214 8.03 -26.10 -21.19
CA LYS A 214 8.88 -25.33 -22.11
C LYS A 214 8.42 -23.89 -22.23
N PRO A 215 9.29 -22.94 -22.61
CA PRO A 215 8.88 -21.59 -22.93
C PRO A 215 7.71 -21.55 -23.92
N GLY A 216 6.69 -20.76 -23.65
CA GLY A 216 5.50 -20.65 -24.52
C GLY A 216 4.60 -21.88 -24.58
N ALA A 217 4.88 -22.94 -23.79
CA ALA A 217 4.03 -24.13 -23.77
C ALA A 217 2.65 -23.83 -23.14
N PRO A 218 1.60 -24.56 -23.55
CA PRO A 218 0.30 -24.50 -22.89
C PRO A 218 0.41 -24.80 -21.39
N MET A 219 -0.48 -24.22 -20.60
CA MET A 219 -0.58 -24.54 -19.17
C MET A 219 -0.84 -26.03 -18.95
N HIS A 220 -0.30 -26.56 -17.86
CA HIS A 220 -0.59 -27.93 -17.43
C HIS A 220 -2.09 -28.12 -17.19
N THR A 221 -2.59 -29.33 -17.35
CA THR A 221 -3.99 -29.68 -17.10
C THR A 221 -4.39 -29.27 -15.66
N LEU A 222 -5.48 -28.51 -15.55
CA LEU A 222 -6.00 -28.08 -14.26
C LEU A 222 -6.65 -29.25 -13.52
N THR A 223 -6.24 -29.48 -12.28
CA THR A 223 -6.89 -30.41 -11.36
C THR A 223 -7.35 -29.65 -10.12
N THR A 224 -8.32 -30.19 -9.40
CA THR A 224 -8.90 -29.55 -8.20
C THR A 224 -7.90 -29.38 -7.04
N LYS A 225 -6.76 -30.07 -7.07
CA LYS A 225 -5.74 -30.08 -6.01
C LYS A 225 -4.43 -29.36 -6.40
N ASP A 226 -4.21 -29.11 -7.65
CA ASP A 226 -2.97 -28.51 -8.13
C ASP A 226 -3.08 -27.00 -8.21
N ARG A 227 -2.05 -26.32 -7.74
CA ARG A 227 -1.87 -24.89 -7.94
C ARG A 227 -0.99 -24.69 -9.16
N HIS A 228 -1.44 -23.91 -10.11
CA HIS A 228 -0.69 -23.58 -11.32
C HIS A 228 -0.12 -22.18 -11.19
N GLY A 229 1.02 -21.96 -11.79
CA GLY A 229 1.68 -20.67 -11.87
C GLY A 229 2.47 -20.58 -13.17
N VAL A 230 3.09 -19.46 -13.38
CA VAL A 230 4.02 -19.21 -14.45
C VAL A 230 5.39 -18.91 -13.85
N LEU A 231 6.42 -19.59 -14.36
CA LEU A 231 7.79 -19.22 -14.08
C LEU A 231 8.15 -18.11 -15.07
N TYR A 232 8.46 -17.01 -14.52
CA TYR A 232 8.86 -15.80 -15.19
C TYR A 232 10.25 -15.44 -14.66
N GLU A 233 11.17 -15.02 -15.48
CA GLU A 233 12.46 -14.53 -15.00
C GLU A 233 12.34 -13.22 -14.20
N GLY A 234 11.16 -12.54 -14.30
CA GLY A 234 10.69 -11.61 -13.28
C GLY A 234 10.13 -12.36 -12.07
N ARG A 235 10.05 -11.70 -10.92
CA ARG A 235 9.53 -12.29 -9.68
C ARG A 235 8.19 -11.66 -9.30
N ILE A 236 7.15 -12.47 -9.16
CA ILE A 236 5.95 -12.07 -8.45
C ILE A 236 6.21 -12.29 -6.96
N ARG A 237 6.15 -11.23 -6.17
CA ARG A 237 6.41 -11.28 -4.74
C ARG A 237 5.48 -10.33 -3.96
N ARG A 238 5.35 -10.59 -2.67
CA ARG A 238 4.77 -9.62 -1.76
C ARG A 238 5.76 -8.47 -1.47
N LEU A 239 5.25 -7.34 -1.02
CA LEU A 239 6.08 -6.27 -0.50
C LEU A 239 6.84 -6.74 0.75
N THR A 240 8.04 -6.24 0.91
CA THR A 240 8.82 -6.42 2.14
C THR A 240 8.27 -5.53 3.27
N PRO A 241 8.58 -5.81 4.56
CA PRO A 241 8.20 -4.93 5.66
C PRO A 241 8.66 -3.49 5.47
N ARG A 242 9.88 -3.29 4.95
CA ARG A 242 10.44 -1.97 4.64
C ARG A 242 9.58 -1.21 3.62
N GLU A 243 9.22 -1.85 2.52
CA GLU A 243 8.37 -1.27 1.49
C GLU A 243 6.98 -0.92 2.05
N CYS A 244 6.42 -1.78 2.90
CA CYS A 244 5.14 -1.50 3.56
C CYS A 244 5.21 -0.27 4.48
N LEU A 245 6.29 -0.09 5.23
CA LEU A 245 6.48 1.08 6.09
C LEU A 245 6.72 2.36 5.27
N ARG A 246 7.50 2.28 4.17
CA ARG A 246 7.65 3.41 3.23
C ARG A 246 6.32 3.86 2.63
N LEU A 247 5.44 2.90 2.28
CA LEU A 247 4.09 3.20 1.80
C LEU A 247 3.20 3.88 2.85
N GLN A 248 3.53 3.76 4.13
CA GLN A 248 2.90 4.52 5.22
C GLN A 248 3.56 5.90 5.45
N GLY A 249 4.58 6.27 4.67
CA GLY A 249 5.28 7.55 4.79
C GLY A 249 6.38 7.58 5.85
N TRP A 250 6.87 6.41 6.29
CA TRP A 250 7.99 6.35 7.25
C TRP A 250 9.31 6.62 6.54
N THR A 251 10.22 7.34 7.20
CA THR A 251 11.59 7.56 6.75
C THR A 251 12.49 6.35 7.02
N ASP A 252 13.54 6.17 6.23
CA ASP A 252 14.38 4.97 6.31
C ASP A 252 15.11 4.82 7.65
N ASP A 253 15.55 5.89 8.26
CA ASP A 253 16.16 5.90 9.58
C ASP A 253 15.24 5.33 10.68
N ARG A 254 13.96 5.71 10.64
CA ARG A 254 12.93 5.17 11.54
C ARG A 254 12.60 3.72 11.22
N ILE A 255 12.54 3.36 9.94
CA ILE A 255 12.33 1.97 9.51
C ILE A 255 13.46 1.08 9.98
N ASP A 256 14.72 1.52 9.86
CA ASP A 256 15.88 0.76 10.33
C ASP A 256 15.81 0.51 11.83
N THR A 257 15.44 1.52 12.62
CA THR A 257 15.24 1.39 14.08
C THR A 257 14.18 0.34 14.40
N VAL A 258 13.04 0.34 13.69
CA VAL A 258 11.96 -0.63 13.92
C VAL A 258 12.39 -2.04 13.52
N LEU A 259 12.99 -2.21 12.34
CA LEU A 259 13.36 -3.52 11.81
C LEU A 259 14.54 -4.16 12.57
N ALA A 260 15.35 -3.36 13.26
CA ALA A 260 16.44 -3.87 14.11
C ALA A 260 15.93 -4.65 15.34
N VAL A 261 14.71 -4.37 15.81
CA VAL A 261 14.18 -4.92 17.07
C VAL A 261 12.92 -5.77 16.91
N GLN A 262 12.35 -5.83 15.71
CA GLN A 262 11.07 -6.49 15.47
C GLN A 262 11.15 -7.57 14.39
N SER A 263 10.30 -8.59 14.50
CA SER A 263 10.12 -9.57 13.44
C SER A 263 9.33 -8.98 12.26
N ASP A 264 9.55 -9.53 11.06
CA ASP A 264 8.81 -9.17 9.85
C ASP A 264 7.28 -9.20 10.06
N ASN A 265 6.78 -10.21 10.78
CA ASN A 265 5.36 -10.35 11.07
C ASN A 265 4.82 -9.17 11.90
N GLN A 266 5.58 -8.70 12.88
CA GLN A 266 5.21 -7.53 13.67
C GLN A 266 5.27 -6.25 12.86
N ALA A 267 6.30 -6.09 12.03
CA ALA A 267 6.43 -4.94 11.13
C ALA A 267 5.26 -4.87 10.11
N TYR A 268 4.85 -6.00 9.54
CA TYR A 268 3.64 -6.05 8.68
C TYR A 268 2.37 -5.65 9.45
N LYS A 269 2.20 -6.15 10.68
CA LYS A 269 1.04 -5.76 11.51
C LYS A 269 1.01 -4.27 11.79
N GLN A 270 2.17 -3.69 12.11
CA GLN A 270 2.29 -2.26 12.37
C GLN A 270 2.00 -1.43 11.14
N ALA A 271 2.58 -1.79 9.98
CA ALA A 271 2.29 -1.11 8.73
C ALA A 271 0.80 -1.18 8.37
N GLY A 272 0.16 -2.35 8.55
CA GLY A 272 -1.27 -2.53 8.24
C GLY A 272 -2.22 -1.84 9.21
N ASN A 273 -1.89 -1.81 10.51
CA ASN A 273 -2.69 -1.15 11.55
C ASN A 273 -2.38 0.35 11.69
N GLY A 274 -1.21 0.77 11.23
CA GLY A 274 -0.77 2.15 11.35
C GLY A 274 -1.59 3.11 10.49
N VAL A 275 -1.46 4.38 10.78
CA VAL A 275 -1.97 5.49 9.97
C VAL A 275 -0.88 5.99 9.02
N THR A 276 -1.27 6.53 7.87
CA THR A 276 -0.31 7.15 6.95
C THR A 276 0.20 8.46 7.55
N VAL A 277 1.52 8.57 7.70
CA VAL A 277 2.18 9.71 8.35
C VAL A 277 1.79 11.03 7.69
N HIS A 278 1.85 11.11 6.37
CA HIS A 278 1.53 12.33 5.62
C HIS A 278 0.07 12.81 5.81
N VAL A 279 -0.89 11.90 5.95
CA VAL A 279 -2.28 12.27 6.22
C VAL A 279 -2.42 12.90 7.61
N VAL A 280 -1.83 12.24 8.63
CA VAL A 280 -1.90 12.74 10.02
C VAL A 280 -1.10 14.03 10.16
N GLU A 281 0.03 14.17 9.47
CA GLU A 281 0.80 15.41 9.43
C GLU A 281 -0.02 16.56 8.82
N ALA A 282 -0.69 16.34 7.69
CA ALA A 282 -1.55 17.35 7.07
C ALA A 282 -2.69 17.80 7.98
N ILE A 283 -3.34 16.84 8.66
CA ILE A 283 -4.37 17.14 9.66
C ILE A 283 -3.76 17.91 10.85
N GLY A 284 -2.62 17.44 11.37
CA GLY A 284 -1.93 18.05 12.49
C GLY A 284 -1.49 19.50 12.22
N ARG A 285 -1.00 19.78 11.00
CA ARG A 285 -0.64 21.14 10.57
C ARG A 285 -1.85 22.07 10.58
N ARG A 286 -3.02 21.62 10.11
CA ARG A 286 -4.25 22.42 10.17
C ARG A 286 -4.73 22.66 11.60
N ILE A 287 -4.65 21.64 12.47
CA ILE A 287 -4.97 21.80 13.89
C ILE A 287 -4.01 22.80 14.54
N ALA A 288 -2.71 22.71 14.29
CA ALA A 288 -1.72 23.62 14.84
C ALA A 288 -1.91 25.07 14.35
N ALA A 289 -2.19 25.26 13.08
CA ALA A 289 -2.48 26.59 12.52
C ALA A 289 -3.74 27.21 13.15
N MET A 290 -4.79 26.41 13.29
CA MET A 290 -6.02 26.81 13.94
C MET A 290 -5.78 27.17 15.43
N ASP A 291 -5.01 26.37 16.15
CA ASP A 291 -4.68 26.59 17.55
C ASP A 291 -3.87 27.88 17.75
N ALA A 292 -2.90 28.16 16.86
CA ALA A 292 -2.15 29.42 16.84
C ALA A 292 -3.06 30.63 16.60
N GLU A 293 -3.98 30.54 15.61
CA GLU A 293 -4.98 31.59 15.36
C GLU A 293 -5.84 31.86 16.59
N LEU A 294 -6.29 30.81 17.30
CA LEU A 294 -7.10 30.96 18.52
C LEU A 294 -6.34 31.65 19.65
N ARG A 295 -5.03 31.48 19.73
CA ARG A 295 -4.16 32.15 20.71
C ARG A 295 -3.71 33.54 20.27
N GLY A 296 -4.02 33.98 19.05
CA GLY A 296 -3.51 35.22 18.48
C GLY A 296 -2.02 35.17 18.12
N GLU A 297 -1.46 34.00 17.91
CA GLU A 297 -0.08 33.73 17.52
C GLU A 297 0.03 33.65 15.99
N ALA A 298 1.17 34.07 15.44
CA ALA A 298 1.42 33.83 14.02
C ALA A 298 1.54 32.32 13.75
N PRO A 299 0.98 31.78 12.63
CA PRO A 299 1.13 30.37 12.28
C PRO A 299 2.61 30.02 12.16
N ALA A 300 2.98 28.87 12.73
CA ALA A 300 4.35 28.33 12.59
C ALA A 300 4.68 28.09 11.11
N PRO A 301 5.93 28.36 10.69
CA PRO A 301 6.37 28.25 9.29
C PRO A 301 6.29 26.83 8.72
#